data_8575764acd3ec6d1fe884760ca3af9d3
#
_entry.id   8575764acd3ec6d1fe884760ca3af9d3
#
_cell.length_a   1.000
_cell.length_b   1.000
_cell.length_c   1.000
_cell.angle_alpha   90.00
_cell.angle_beta   90.00
_cell.angle_gamma   90.00
#
_symmetry.space_group_name_H-M   'P 1'
#
loop_
_entity.id
_entity.type
_entity.pdbx_description
1 polymer ?
#
loop_
_entity_poly.entity_id
_entity_poly.type
_entity_poly.pdbx_seq_one_letter_code
_entity_poly.pdbx_strand_id
1 'polypeptide(L)' 'MKQFECLVPGCQWHTTAGNEAEVVRRASEHLRDTHGEQTVRPEMIERIKQRIHEREAAE' A
#
# COMPACT_ATOMS: atom_id res chain seq x y z
N MET A 1 11.47 -2.71 7.75
CA MET A 1 10.04 -2.83 7.48
C MET A 1 9.67 -2.14 6.19
N LYS A 2 8.67 -2.63 5.52
CA LYS A 2 8.20 -2.04 4.27
C LYS A 2 7.11 -1.00 4.58
N GLN A 3 7.17 0.14 3.93
CA GLN A 3 6.22 1.22 4.13
C GLN A 3 5.59 1.62 2.79
N PHE A 4 4.31 1.94 2.82
CA PHE A 4 3.56 2.35 1.65
C PHE A 4 2.59 3.47 2.01
N GLU A 5 2.50 4.48 1.12
CA GLU A 5 1.52 5.55 1.25
C GLU A 5 0.49 5.41 0.15
N CYS A 6 -0.75 5.78 0.45
CA CYS A 6 -1.84 5.66 -0.51
C CYS A 6 -1.56 6.41 -1.80
N LEU A 7 -1.92 5.81 -2.93
CA LEU A 7 -1.68 6.39 -4.26
C LEU A 7 -2.64 7.53 -4.58
N VAL A 8 -3.79 7.56 -3.94
CA VAL A 8 -4.83 8.53 -4.28
C VAL A 8 -4.44 9.91 -3.78
N PRO A 9 -4.46 10.92 -4.67
CA PRO A 9 -4.14 12.28 -4.25
C PRO A 9 -5.07 12.76 -3.15
N GLY A 10 -4.49 13.36 -2.13
CA GLY A 10 -5.24 13.86 -1.00
C GLY A 10 -5.49 12.84 0.10
N CYS A 11 -5.21 11.57 -0.15
CA CYS A 11 -5.34 10.54 0.88
C CYS A 11 -4.03 10.42 1.64
N GLN A 12 -4.11 10.52 2.96
CA GLN A 12 -2.91 10.50 3.81
C GLN A 12 -2.70 9.15 4.49
N TRP A 13 -3.47 8.16 4.09
CA TRP A 13 -3.35 6.83 4.68
C TRP A 13 -2.01 6.21 4.34
N HIS A 14 -1.44 5.51 5.29
CA HIS A 14 -0.19 4.78 5.09
C HIS A 14 -0.19 3.52 5.94
N THR A 15 0.70 2.61 5.60
CA THR A 15 0.82 1.37 6.35
C THR A 15 2.27 0.88 6.33
N THR A 16 2.59 0.05 7.30
CA THR A 16 3.89 -0.62 7.35
C THR A 16 3.67 -2.08 7.67
N ALA A 17 4.57 -2.91 7.17
CA ALA A 17 4.52 -4.33 7.47
C ALA A 17 5.91 -4.94 7.28
N GLY A 18 6.06 -6.17 7.73
CA GLY A 18 7.36 -6.84 7.68
C GLY A 18 7.76 -7.31 6.30
N ASN A 19 6.82 -7.45 5.38
CA ASN A 19 7.11 -7.89 4.03
C ASN A 19 6.19 -7.21 3.02
N GLU A 20 6.60 -7.30 1.75
CA GLU A 20 5.88 -6.63 0.68
C GLU A 20 4.47 -7.19 0.49
N ALA A 21 4.32 -8.49 0.56
CA ALA A 21 3.01 -9.11 0.34
C ALA A 21 1.98 -8.60 1.34
N GLU A 22 2.39 -8.41 2.59
CA GLU A 22 1.49 -7.91 3.60
C GLU A 22 1.11 -6.45 3.33
N VAL A 23 2.07 -5.65 2.88
CA VAL A 23 1.79 -4.26 2.53
C VAL A 23 0.80 -4.20 1.37
N VAL A 24 1.00 -5.01 0.35
CA VAL A 24 0.09 -5.07 -0.80
C VAL A 24 -1.32 -5.44 -0.35
N ARG A 25 -1.43 -6.41 0.52
CA ARG A 25 -2.73 -6.83 1.03
C ARG A 25 -3.44 -5.69 1.75
N ARG A 26 -2.72 -5.01 2.65
CA ARG A 26 -3.31 -3.90 3.41
C ARG A 26 -3.70 -2.75 2.50
N ALA A 27 -2.86 -2.45 1.53
CA ALA A 27 -3.17 -1.40 0.56
C ALA A 27 -4.40 -1.74 -0.26
N SER A 28 -4.52 -3.00 -0.67
CA SER A 28 -5.69 -3.45 -1.43
C SER A 28 -6.97 -3.31 -0.61
N GLU A 29 -6.92 -3.68 0.65
CA GLU A 29 -8.08 -3.54 1.54
C GLU A 29 -8.45 -2.08 1.72
N HIS A 30 -7.45 -1.21 1.85
CA HIS A 30 -7.70 0.21 1.98
C HIS A 30 -8.39 0.78 0.74
N LEU A 31 -7.93 0.40 -0.45
CA LEU A 31 -8.55 0.87 -1.68
C LEU A 31 -9.99 0.41 -1.80
N ARG A 32 -10.27 -0.81 -1.40
CA ARG A 32 -11.63 -1.34 -1.46
C ARG A 32 -12.55 -0.64 -0.46
N ASP A 33 -12.08 -0.45 0.75
CA ASP A 33 -12.93 0.08 1.82
C ASP A 33 -13.07 1.58 1.77
N THR A 34 -12.01 2.28 1.41
CA THR A 34 -12.00 3.74 1.46
C THR A 34 -12.30 4.38 0.12
N HIS A 35 -11.80 3.79 -0.96
CA HIS A 35 -11.95 4.36 -2.29
C HIS A 35 -12.95 3.61 -3.17
N GLY A 36 -13.62 2.62 -2.60
CA GLY A 36 -14.69 1.94 -3.31
C GLY A 36 -14.26 1.05 -4.47
N GLU A 37 -12.99 0.70 -4.54
CA GLU A 37 -12.50 -0.18 -5.60
C GLU A 37 -13.00 -1.60 -5.35
N GLN A 38 -13.78 -2.11 -6.29
CA GLN A 38 -14.33 -3.45 -6.13
C GLN A 38 -13.30 -4.54 -6.38
N THR A 39 -12.36 -4.27 -7.28
CA THR A 39 -11.32 -5.22 -7.62
C THR A 39 -10.01 -4.46 -7.82
N VAL A 40 -8.96 -4.93 -7.16
CA VAL A 40 -7.64 -4.36 -7.35
C VAL A 40 -6.98 -5.09 -8.51
N ARG A 41 -6.71 -4.35 -9.59
CA ARG A 41 -6.16 -4.93 -10.81
C ARG A 41 -4.66 -5.18 -10.66
N PRO A 42 -4.10 -6.12 -11.44
CA PRO A 42 -2.66 -6.38 -11.38
C PRO A 42 -1.81 -5.14 -11.61
N GLU A 43 -2.23 -4.24 -12.50
CA GLU A 43 -1.48 -3.00 -12.75
C GLU A 43 -1.45 -2.11 -11.52
N MET A 44 -2.50 -2.11 -10.73
CA MET A 44 -2.53 -1.35 -9.48
C MET A 44 -1.59 -1.96 -8.46
N ILE A 45 -1.53 -3.28 -8.42
CA ILE A 45 -0.61 -3.96 -7.52
C ILE A 45 0.83 -3.61 -7.89
N GLU A 46 1.13 -3.55 -9.18
CA GLU A 46 2.47 -3.15 -9.62
C GLU A 46 2.80 -1.74 -9.17
N ARG A 47 1.85 -0.82 -9.27
CA ARG A 47 2.06 0.55 -8.79
C ARG A 47 2.28 0.58 -7.29
N ILE A 48 1.53 -0.21 -6.56
CA ILE A 48 1.70 -0.30 -5.11
C ILE A 48 3.12 -0.77 -4.80
N LYS A 49 3.57 -1.81 -5.49
CA LYS A 49 4.91 -2.35 -5.27
C LYS A 49 5.99 -1.31 -5.55
N GLN A 50 5.81 -0.51 -6.59
CA GLN A 50 6.78 0.53 -6.93
C GLN A 50 6.87 1.63 -5.90
N ARG A 51 5.84 1.78 -5.08
CA ARG A 51 5.81 2.82 -4.06
C ARG A 51 6.09 2.30 -2.66
N ILE A 52 6.37 1.02 -2.54
CA ILE A 52 6.77 0.44 -1.27
C ILE A 52 8.23 0.79 -1.02
N HIS A 53 8.50 1.39 0.12
CA HIS A 53 9.85 1.79 0.51
C HIS A 53 10.33 0.93 1.66
N GLU A 54 11.59 0.53 1.58
CA GLU A 54 12.22 -0.13 2.69
C GLU A 54 12.56 0.92 3.74
N ARG A 55 11.99 0.77 4.92
CA ARG A 55 12.26 1.69 6.00
C ARG A 55 12.87 0.91 7.14
N GLU A 56 14.13 1.20 7.42
CA GLU A 56 14.77 0.59 8.55
C GLU A 56 14.19 1.17 9.83
N ALA A 57 13.96 0.29 10.80
CA ALA A 57 13.52 0.77 12.09
C ALA A 57 14.63 1.64 12.67
N ALA A 58 14.33 2.90 12.91
CA ALA A 58 15.31 3.80 13.51
C ALA A 58 15.57 3.34 14.93
N GLU A 59 16.82 3.19 15.25
CA GLU A 59 17.22 2.74 16.56
C GLU A 59 17.33 3.89 17.53
#